data_148f96becf6f6eb5e2232a70eb52bd4f
#
_entry.id   148f96becf6f6eb5e2232a70eb52bd4f
#
_cell.length_a   1.000
_cell.length_b   1.000
_cell.length_c   1.000
_cell.angle_alpha   90.00
_cell.angle_beta   90.00
_cell.angle_gamma   90.00
#
_symmetry.space_group_name_H-M   'P 1'
#
loop_
_entity.id
_entity.type
_entity.pdbx_description
1 polymer ?
#
loop_
_entity_poly.entity_id
_entity_poly.type
_entity_poly.pdbx_seq_one_letter_code
_entity_poly.pdbx_strand_id
1 'polypeptide(L)'
;MKRIITTAVLVMLTVTAFAQAKHLSFKGVPIDGPRKTFIASMQQKGFEFVGNQEDMSILSGDFAGYKNCFVGVTTLKNKDLVSTIAVIFPEKDTWSALESNYENLKDMLSTKYGKPANEISEWVNCNPQDDKDRMYQVGMDRCKYGASFENELGTIEVMISHDGFLKSFVILRYVDKINGDAVRAAAIDDL
;
A
#
# COMPACT_ATOMS: atom_id res chain seq x y z
N MET A 1 -59.40 22.08 -38.72
CA MET A 1 -58.29 21.19 -38.55
C MET A 1 -57.19 21.95 -37.84
N LYS A 2 -57.03 21.79 -36.52
CA LYS A 2 -56.04 22.45 -35.68
C LYS A 2 -54.80 21.50 -35.59
N ARG A 3 -53.63 21.91 -36.10
CA ARG A 3 -52.38 21.19 -35.94
C ARG A 3 -51.76 21.58 -34.60
N ILE A 4 -51.65 20.62 -33.69
CA ILE A 4 -50.95 20.78 -32.41
C ILE A 4 -49.50 20.43 -32.71
N ILE A 5 -48.59 21.43 -32.62
CA ILE A 5 -47.15 21.22 -32.68
C ILE A 5 -46.68 20.96 -31.27
N THR A 6 -46.32 19.70 -30.99
CA THR A 6 -45.74 19.30 -29.71
C THR A 6 -44.24 19.52 -29.80
N THR A 7 -43.75 20.57 -29.15
CA THR A 7 -42.30 20.85 -29.03
C THR A 7 -41.75 19.99 -27.88
N ALA A 8 -40.99 18.95 -28.23
CA ALA A 8 -40.25 18.16 -27.26
C ALA A 8 -38.98 18.92 -26.84
N VAL A 9 -38.95 19.42 -25.62
CA VAL A 9 -37.76 20.00 -25.02
C VAL A 9 -36.87 18.85 -24.52
N LEU A 10 -35.80 18.57 -25.26
CA LEU A 10 -34.79 17.61 -24.87
C LEU A 10 -33.84 18.29 -23.84
N VAL A 11 -34.07 18.02 -22.55
CA VAL A 11 -33.19 18.47 -21.47
C VAL A 11 -31.93 17.56 -21.51
N MET A 12 -30.83 18.05 -22.10
CA MET A 12 -29.51 17.44 -21.96
C MET A 12 -29.01 17.67 -20.55
N LEU A 13 -29.13 16.65 -19.71
CA LEU A 13 -28.38 16.54 -18.46
C LEU A 13 -26.87 16.34 -18.79
N THR A 14 -26.13 17.43 -18.82
CA THR A 14 -24.65 17.36 -18.82
C THR A 14 -24.21 16.89 -17.44
N VAL A 15 -23.96 15.58 -17.31
CA VAL A 15 -23.24 15.02 -16.18
C VAL A 15 -21.79 15.50 -16.31
N THR A 16 -21.44 16.56 -15.61
CA THR A 16 -20.03 16.94 -15.39
C THR A 16 -19.43 15.86 -14.50
N ALA A 17 -18.80 14.84 -15.13
CA ALA A 17 -17.90 13.95 -14.42
C ALA A 17 -16.74 14.81 -13.93
N PHE A 18 -16.76 15.21 -12.67
CA PHE A 18 -15.55 15.68 -12.01
C PHE A 18 -14.57 14.54 -12.09
N ALA A 19 -13.50 14.71 -12.85
CA ALA A 19 -12.38 13.78 -12.85
C ALA A 19 -11.80 13.81 -11.44
N GLN A 20 -12.26 12.90 -10.59
CA GLN A 20 -11.70 12.70 -9.26
C GLN A 20 -10.23 12.35 -9.45
N ALA A 21 -9.33 13.03 -8.74
CA ALA A 21 -7.92 12.73 -8.82
C ALA A 21 -7.72 11.22 -8.64
N LYS A 22 -6.98 10.63 -9.55
CA LYS A 22 -6.74 9.18 -9.50
C LYS A 22 -5.69 8.91 -8.43
N HIS A 23 -5.99 8.03 -7.50
CA HIS A 23 -5.13 7.62 -6.40
C HIS A 23 -4.59 6.20 -6.61
N LEU A 24 -3.51 5.84 -5.93
CA LEU A 24 -3.18 4.44 -5.75
C LEU A 24 -4.38 3.71 -5.15
N SER A 25 -4.52 2.43 -5.45
CA SER A 25 -5.60 1.62 -4.89
C SER A 25 -5.07 0.35 -4.25
N PHE A 26 -5.66 0.00 -3.10
CA PHE A 26 -5.44 -1.26 -2.41
C PHE A 26 -6.70 -2.11 -2.50
N LYS A 27 -6.62 -3.32 -3.09
CA LYS A 27 -7.78 -4.20 -3.36
C LYS A 27 -8.94 -3.48 -4.11
N GLY A 28 -8.60 -2.51 -4.96
CA GLY A 28 -9.57 -1.70 -5.71
C GLY A 28 -10.25 -0.60 -4.88
N VAL A 29 -9.82 -0.36 -3.65
CA VAL A 29 -10.22 0.78 -2.83
C VAL A 29 -9.18 1.89 -3.00
N PRO A 30 -9.52 3.10 -3.45
CA PRO A 30 -8.57 4.21 -3.53
C PRO A 30 -7.95 4.52 -2.17
N ILE A 31 -6.65 4.78 -2.14
CA ILE A 31 -5.92 5.21 -0.93
C ILE A 31 -6.19 6.70 -0.76
N ASP A 32 -7.37 7.02 -0.26
CA ASP A 32 -7.89 8.38 -0.13
C ASP A 32 -9.00 8.45 0.92
N GLY A 33 -9.41 9.67 1.26
CA GLY A 33 -10.53 9.96 2.14
C GLY A 33 -10.31 9.62 3.61
N PRO A 34 -11.35 9.79 4.44
CA PRO A 34 -11.28 9.54 5.86
C PRO A 34 -10.96 8.08 6.19
N ARG A 35 -10.09 7.85 7.19
CA ARG A 35 -9.67 6.52 7.63
C ARG A 35 -10.83 5.58 7.93
N LYS A 36 -11.88 6.08 8.60
CA LYS A 36 -13.08 5.29 8.92
C LYS A 36 -13.79 4.77 7.65
N THR A 37 -13.88 5.60 6.61
CA THR A 37 -14.52 5.22 5.33
C THR A 37 -13.68 4.17 4.61
N PHE A 38 -12.35 4.32 4.59
CA PHE A 38 -11.45 3.35 4.01
C PHE A 38 -11.57 1.99 4.72
N ILE A 39 -11.54 1.98 6.07
CA ILE A 39 -11.71 0.75 6.86
C ILE A 39 -13.04 0.06 6.53
N ALA A 40 -14.15 0.79 6.48
CA ALA A 40 -15.46 0.23 6.12
C ALA A 40 -15.43 -0.42 4.73
N SER A 41 -14.77 0.21 3.75
CA SER A 41 -14.59 -0.35 2.41
C SER A 41 -13.74 -1.62 2.43
N MET A 42 -12.70 -1.67 3.25
CA MET A 42 -11.86 -2.87 3.40
C MET A 42 -12.60 -4.02 4.08
N GLN A 43 -13.46 -3.73 5.06
CA GLN A 43 -14.31 -4.75 5.68
C GLN A 43 -15.26 -5.39 4.65
N GLN A 44 -15.81 -4.61 3.72
CA GLN A 44 -16.61 -5.14 2.59
C GLN A 44 -15.77 -6.04 1.64
N LYS A 45 -14.45 -5.90 1.65
CA LYS A 45 -13.50 -6.74 0.89
C LYS A 45 -13.02 -7.96 1.67
N GLY A 46 -13.59 -8.22 2.85
CA GLY A 46 -13.29 -9.39 3.67
C GLY A 46 -12.14 -9.22 4.66
N PHE A 47 -11.74 -7.98 4.97
CA PHE A 47 -10.80 -7.70 6.05
C PHE A 47 -11.55 -7.47 7.37
N GLU A 48 -10.95 -7.88 8.46
CA GLU A 48 -11.45 -7.67 9.81
C GLU A 48 -10.68 -6.52 10.49
N PHE A 49 -11.38 -5.63 11.17
CA PHE A 49 -10.74 -4.58 11.96
C PHE A 49 -10.24 -5.18 13.27
N VAL A 50 -8.93 -5.05 13.53
CA VAL A 50 -8.26 -5.59 14.72
C VAL A 50 -8.18 -4.53 15.82
N GLY A 51 -7.86 -3.29 15.47
CA GLY A 51 -7.71 -2.20 16.45
C GLY A 51 -6.94 -1.01 15.90
N ASN A 52 -6.63 -0.08 16.82
CA ASN A 52 -5.75 1.04 16.52
C ASN A 52 -4.47 0.93 17.34
N GLN A 53 -3.36 1.30 16.75
CA GLN A 53 -2.07 1.44 17.40
C GLN A 53 -1.50 2.80 17.00
N GLU A 54 -1.38 3.72 17.96
CA GLU A 54 -0.97 5.10 17.70
C GLU A 54 -1.80 5.74 16.56
N ASP A 55 -1.15 6.21 15.51
CA ASP A 55 -1.80 6.85 14.35
C ASP A 55 -2.23 5.87 13.25
N MET A 56 -2.10 4.57 13.48
CA MET A 56 -2.39 3.50 12.52
C MET A 56 -3.60 2.69 12.94
N SER A 57 -4.49 2.38 12.00
CA SER A 57 -5.53 1.36 12.15
C SER A 57 -5.04 0.04 11.58
N ILE A 58 -5.30 -1.07 12.29
CA ILE A 58 -4.87 -2.40 11.92
C ILE A 58 -6.08 -3.23 11.49
N LEU A 59 -5.96 -3.84 10.34
CA LEU A 59 -6.89 -4.84 9.81
C LEU A 59 -6.16 -6.18 9.64
N SER A 60 -6.91 -7.28 9.59
CA SER A 60 -6.39 -8.59 9.20
C SER A 60 -7.19 -9.17 8.04
N GLY A 61 -6.55 -9.96 7.19
CA GLY A 61 -7.23 -10.60 6.07
C GLY A 61 -6.28 -11.28 5.09
N ASP A 62 -6.84 -11.92 4.07
CA ASP A 62 -6.08 -12.63 3.04
C ASP A 62 -5.68 -11.67 1.92
N PHE A 63 -4.40 -11.69 1.54
CA PHE A 63 -3.87 -10.82 0.49
C PHE A 63 -2.82 -11.52 -0.36
N ALA A 64 -2.90 -11.34 -1.69
CA ALA A 64 -1.94 -11.85 -2.68
C ALA A 64 -1.67 -13.38 -2.56
N GLY A 65 -2.69 -14.16 -2.17
CA GLY A 65 -2.56 -15.60 -1.95
C GLY A 65 -2.05 -16.00 -0.57
N TYR A 66 -1.66 -15.05 0.26
CA TYR A 66 -1.24 -15.28 1.65
C TYR A 66 -2.42 -15.09 2.60
N LYS A 67 -2.50 -15.96 3.60
CA LYS A 67 -3.51 -15.90 4.65
C LYS A 67 -3.01 -15.12 5.86
N ASN A 68 -3.95 -14.53 6.60
CA ASN A 68 -3.65 -13.86 7.88
C ASN A 68 -2.59 -12.73 7.77
N CYS A 69 -2.65 -11.94 6.70
CA CYS A 69 -1.84 -10.72 6.61
C CYS A 69 -2.40 -9.64 7.53
N PHE A 70 -1.53 -8.84 8.14
CA PHE A 70 -1.95 -7.61 8.81
C PHE A 70 -1.82 -6.43 7.85
N VAL A 71 -2.78 -5.51 7.94
CA VAL A 71 -2.82 -4.32 7.07
C VAL A 71 -2.93 -3.08 7.94
N GLY A 72 -1.86 -2.29 7.96
CA GLY A 72 -1.80 -0.99 8.60
C GLY A 72 -2.33 0.10 7.66
N VAL A 73 -3.25 0.90 8.15
CA VAL A 73 -3.84 2.05 7.45
C VAL A 73 -3.42 3.33 8.16
N THR A 74 -2.62 4.16 7.50
CA THR A 74 -2.07 5.40 8.06
C THR A 74 -2.60 6.61 7.27
N THR A 75 -2.90 7.69 8.00
CA THR A 75 -3.31 8.98 7.43
C THR A 75 -2.14 9.95 7.35
N LEU A 76 -2.29 11.01 6.58
CA LEU A 76 -1.38 12.14 6.61
C LEU A 76 -1.34 12.77 8.00
N LYS A 77 -0.16 13.25 8.41
CA LYS A 77 0.01 13.93 9.70
C LYS A 77 -0.97 15.09 9.82
N ASN A 78 -1.70 15.12 10.93
CA ASN A 78 -2.70 16.14 11.27
C ASN A 78 -3.92 16.20 10.32
N LYS A 79 -4.14 15.18 9.47
CA LYS A 79 -5.32 15.12 8.58
C LYS A 79 -5.89 13.71 8.58
N ASP A 80 -7.21 13.59 8.68
CA ASP A 80 -7.91 12.29 8.52
C ASP A 80 -8.03 11.95 7.03
N LEU A 81 -6.90 11.77 6.38
CA LEU A 81 -6.79 11.48 4.95
C LEU A 81 -5.81 10.32 4.75
N VAL A 82 -6.32 9.17 4.33
CA VAL A 82 -5.51 7.96 4.13
C VAL A 82 -4.46 8.22 3.06
N SER A 83 -3.22 7.88 3.35
CA SER A 83 -2.08 8.10 2.46
C SER A 83 -1.15 6.91 2.32
N THR A 84 -1.14 6.01 3.31
CA THR A 84 -0.23 4.86 3.30
C THR A 84 -0.94 3.60 3.77
N ILE A 85 -0.73 2.52 3.04
CA ILE A 85 -1.15 1.17 3.41
C ILE A 85 0.10 0.31 3.53
N ALA A 86 0.26 -0.38 4.65
CA ALA A 86 1.34 -1.33 4.88
C ALA A 86 0.77 -2.73 5.10
N VAL A 87 1.20 -3.70 4.32
CA VAL A 87 0.82 -5.11 4.47
C VAL A 87 2.00 -5.86 5.06
N ILE A 88 1.81 -6.47 6.22
CA ILE A 88 2.76 -7.36 6.88
C ILE A 88 2.33 -8.79 6.57
N PHE A 89 3.19 -9.53 5.88
CA PHE A 89 2.96 -10.93 5.56
C PHE A 89 3.30 -11.83 6.75
N PRO A 90 2.78 -13.08 6.77
CA PRO A 90 3.10 -14.01 7.85
C PRO A 90 4.59 -14.22 8.05
N GLU A 91 5.00 -14.26 9.31
CA GLU A 91 6.39 -14.48 9.74
C GLU A 91 6.99 -15.74 9.12
N LYS A 92 8.31 -15.73 8.95
CA LYS A 92 9.11 -16.84 8.45
C LYS A 92 10.26 -17.15 9.39
N ASP A 93 10.45 -18.45 9.67
CA ASP A 93 11.45 -18.93 10.62
C ASP A 93 12.77 -19.30 9.94
N THR A 94 12.82 -19.29 8.59
CA THR A 94 14.01 -19.61 7.81
C THR A 94 14.27 -18.57 6.74
N TRP A 95 15.54 -18.35 6.44
CA TRP A 95 15.94 -17.40 5.38
C TRP A 95 15.37 -17.82 4.02
N SER A 96 15.48 -19.09 3.67
CA SER A 96 15.00 -19.57 2.38
C SER A 96 13.49 -19.34 2.19
N ALA A 97 12.69 -19.47 3.26
CA ALA A 97 11.25 -19.17 3.21
C ALA A 97 10.98 -17.65 3.15
N LEU A 98 11.78 -16.85 3.85
CA LEU A 98 11.67 -15.39 3.87
C LEU A 98 12.06 -14.79 2.51
N GLU A 99 13.21 -15.20 1.97
CA GLU A 99 13.71 -14.79 0.65
C GLU A 99 12.74 -15.20 -0.46
N SER A 100 12.25 -16.45 -0.45
CA SER A 100 11.26 -16.91 -1.40
C SER A 100 9.96 -16.10 -1.35
N ASN A 101 9.50 -15.71 -0.15
CA ASN A 101 8.34 -14.84 0.00
C ASN A 101 8.60 -13.44 -0.61
N TYR A 102 9.77 -12.86 -0.35
CA TYR A 102 10.17 -11.58 -0.91
C TYR A 102 10.25 -11.62 -2.45
N GLU A 103 10.98 -12.58 -3.00
CA GLU A 103 11.13 -12.74 -4.46
C GLU A 103 9.79 -12.94 -5.16
N ASN A 104 8.93 -13.81 -4.63
CA ASN A 104 7.61 -14.04 -5.20
C ASN A 104 6.75 -12.76 -5.22
N LEU A 105 6.77 -11.97 -4.17
CA LEU A 105 6.03 -10.70 -4.12
C LEU A 105 6.63 -9.66 -5.07
N LYS A 106 7.96 -9.58 -5.17
CA LYS A 106 8.67 -8.71 -6.12
C LYS A 106 8.33 -9.08 -7.57
N ASP A 107 8.28 -10.36 -7.90
CA ASP A 107 7.92 -10.84 -9.24
C ASP A 107 6.44 -10.53 -9.58
N MET A 108 5.53 -10.70 -8.63
CA MET A 108 4.12 -10.31 -8.80
C MET A 108 3.97 -8.80 -9.04
N LEU A 109 4.74 -7.99 -8.31
CA LEU A 109 4.77 -6.53 -8.49
C LEU A 109 5.40 -6.15 -9.84
N SER A 110 6.48 -6.82 -10.23
CA SER A 110 7.13 -6.62 -11.54
C SER A 110 6.20 -6.95 -12.71
N THR A 111 5.39 -7.99 -12.55
CA THR A 111 4.35 -8.34 -13.54
C THR A 111 3.28 -7.26 -13.66
N LYS A 112 2.93 -6.62 -12.55
CA LYS A 112 1.85 -5.63 -12.50
C LYS A 112 2.31 -4.20 -12.83
N TYR A 113 3.50 -3.81 -12.37
CA TYR A 113 3.98 -2.43 -12.42
C TYR A 113 5.22 -2.23 -13.31
N GLY A 114 5.77 -3.31 -13.87
CA GLY A 114 7.00 -3.27 -14.65
C GLY A 114 8.25 -3.47 -13.78
N LYS A 115 9.42 -3.11 -14.31
CA LYS A 115 10.68 -3.24 -13.58
C LYS A 115 10.70 -2.32 -12.35
N PRO A 116 11.33 -2.73 -11.23
CA PRO A 116 11.58 -1.85 -10.10
C PRO A 116 12.31 -0.57 -10.55
N ALA A 117 11.93 0.57 -9.97
CA ALA A 117 12.65 1.82 -10.11
C ALA A 117 13.96 1.79 -9.32
N ASN A 118 13.93 1.16 -8.16
CA ASN A 118 15.11 0.91 -7.33
C ASN A 118 15.03 -0.51 -6.75
N GLU A 119 16.19 -1.15 -6.62
CA GLU A 119 16.33 -2.47 -5.99
C GLU A 119 17.63 -2.52 -5.19
N ILE A 120 17.57 -3.11 -4.00
CA ILE A 120 18.72 -3.37 -3.13
C ILE A 120 18.64 -4.81 -2.63
N SER A 121 19.78 -5.49 -2.58
CA SER A 121 19.89 -6.91 -2.21
C SER A 121 21.27 -7.16 -1.63
N GLU A 122 21.50 -6.70 -0.38
CA GLU A 122 22.82 -6.73 0.24
C GLU A 122 22.79 -7.01 1.74
N TRP A 123 23.94 -7.48 2.24
CA TRP A 123 24.23 -7.64 3.65
C TRP A 123 25.21 -6.57 4.11
N VAL A 124 24.81 -5.73 5.08
CA VAL A 124 25.61 -4.59 5.54
C VAL A 124 26.65 -5.05 6.57
N ASN A 125 27.94 -4.89 6.24
CA ASN A 125 29.09 -5.20 7.10
C ASN A 125 29.11 -6.65 7.63
N CYS A 126 28.55 -7.60 6.88
CA CYS A 126 28.59 -9.02 7.22
C CYS A 126 28.51 -9.88 5.94
N ASN A 127 28.85 -11.16 6.06
CA ASN A 127 28.76 -12.13 4.98
C ASN A 127 28.21 -13.45 5.55
N PRO A 128 26.88 -13.54 5.77
CA PRO A 128 26.30 -14.71 6.40
C PRO A 128 26.42 -15.95 5.52
N GLN A 129 26.80 -17.07 6.13
CA GLN A 129 27.18 -18.29 5.41
C GLN A 129 26.05 -19.30 5.30
N ASP A 130 25.13 -19.33 6.24
CA ASP A 130 24.02 -20.28 6.29
C ASP A 130 22.69 -19.62 6.62
N ASP A 131 21.62 -20.38 6.59
CA ASP A 131 20.25 -19.94 6.81
C ASP A 131 20.07 -19.31 8.19
N LYS A 132 20.65 -19.94 9.22
CA LYS A 132 20.55 -19.47 10.62
C LYS A 132 21.30 -18.16 10.84
N ASP A 133 22.50 -18.03 10.27
CA ASP A 133 23.28 -16.80 10.33
C ASP A 133 22.54 -15.67 9.60
N ARG A 134 21.99 -15.93 8.41
CA ARG A 134 21.17 -14.95 7.66
C ARG A 134 20.00 -14.45 8.49
N MET A 135 19.22 -15.34 9.12
CA MET A 135 18.11 -14.95 9.98
C MET A 135 18.56 -14.10 11.18
N TYR A 136 19.71 -14.44 11.78
CA TYR A 136 20.33 -13.63 12.82
C TYR A 136 20.69 -12.23 12.31
N GLN A 137 21.27 -12.10 11.13
CA GLN A 137 21.63 -10.81 10.54
C GLN A 137 20.40 -9.99 10.14
N VAL A 138 19.27 -10.62 9.78
CA VAL A 138 17.98 -9.93 9.62
C VAL A 138 17.58 -9.27 10.94
N GLY A 139 17.60 -9.99 12.04
CA GLY A 139 17.28 -9.46 13.38
C GLY A 139 18.24 -8.37 13.87
N MET A 140 19.45 -8.30 13.30
CA MET A 140 20.44 -7.24 13.55
C MET A 140 20.32 -6.03 12.60
N ASP A 141 19.27 -5.95 11.79
CA ASP A 141 19.04 -4.90 10.78
C ASP A 141 20.16 -4.79 9.72
N ARG A 142 20.84 -5.90 9.43
CA ARG A 142 21.93 -5.96 8.44
C ARG A 142 21.53 -6.53 7.09
N CYS A 143 20.28 -7.00 6.97
CA CYS A 143 19.70 -7.44 5.71
C CYS A 143 19.02 -6.23 5.04
N LYS A 144 19.48 -5.85 3.86
CA LYS A 144 18.86 -4.79 3.05
C LYS A 144 18.38 -5.38 1.74
N TYR A 145 17.20 -5.96 1.79
CA TYR A 145 16.50 -6.52 0.63
C TYR A 145 15.21 -5.72 0.44
N GLY A 146 15.12 -5.03 -0.68
CA GLY A 146 13.97 -4.20 -1.00
C GLY A 146 13.91 -3.82 -2.47
N ALA A 147 12.71 -3.57 -2.96
CA ALA A 147 12.46 -3.04 -4.29
C ALA A 147 11.34 -2.00 -4.23
N SER A 148 11.45 -0.93 -5.02
CA SER A 148 10.42 0.09 -5.17
C SER A 148 9.94 0.21 -6.61
N PHE A 149 8.64 0.42 -6.76
CA PHE A 149 7.95 0.61 -8.02
C PHE A 149 7.27 1.97 -7.96
N GLU A 150 7.56 2.84 -8.92
CA GLU A 150 7.08 4.21 -8.95
C GLU A 150 6.15 4.45 -10.14
N ASN A 151 5.12 5.26 -9.93
CA ASN A 151 4.26 5.79 -10.97
C ASN A 151 3.76 7.19 -10.59
N GLU A 152 2.94 7.79 -11.44
CA GLU A 152 2.39 9.12 -11.23
C GLU A 152 1.54 9.25 -9.95
N LEU A 153 1.00 8.15 -9.44
CA LEU A 153 0.10 8.13 -8.29
C LEU A 153 0.84 7.93 -6.95
N GLY A 154 2.04 7.36 -6.98
CA GLY A 154 2.81 7.10 -5.77
C GLY A 154 3.83 5.97 -5.92
N THR A 155 4.24 5.43 -4.79
CA THR A 155 5.28 4.39 -4.71
C THR A 155 4.73 3.13 -4.06
N ILE A 156 5.13 1.97 -4.58
CA ILE A 156 4.89 0.67 -3.98
C ILE A 156 6.26 0.07 -3.62
N GLU A 157 6.44 -0.33 -2.37
CA GLU A 157 7.69 -0.85 -1.86
C GLU A 157 7.49 -2.24 -1.28
N VAL A 158 8.36 -3.19 -1.61
CA VAL A 158 8.43 -4.51 -0.99
C VAL A 158 9.80 -4.69 -0.35
N MET A 159 9.85 -5.15 0.89
CA MET A 159 11.12 -5.31 1.60
C MET A 159 11.04 -6.42 2.64
N ILE A 160 12.20 -7.00 2.95
CA ILE A 160 12.36 -7.84 4.14
C ILE A 160 12.47 -6.93 5.35
N SER A 161 11.77 -7.28 6.42
CA SER A 161 11.72 -6.55 7.68
C SER A 161 11.68 -7.51 8.86
N HIS A 162 11.81 -6.97 10.06
CA HIS A 162 11.77 -7.74 11.30
C HIS A 162 11.14 -6.93 12.44
N ASP A 163 10.69 -7.66 13.48
CA ASP A 163 10.31 -7.11 14.77
C ASP A 163 11.13 -7.84 15.85
N GLY A 164 12.28 -7.25 16.20
CA GLY A 164 13.29 -7.88 17.05
C GLY A 164 13.97 -9.08 16.38
N PHE A 165 14.53 -9.99 17.18
CA PHE A 165 15.34 -11.12 16.71
C PHE A 165 14.53 -12.34 16.25
N LEU A 166 13.26 -12.43 16.63
CA LEU A 166 12.47 -13.64 16.48
C LEU A 166 11.40 -13.57 15.39
N LYS A 167 11.13 -12.38 14.88
CA LYS A 167 10.04 -12.15 13.94
C LYS A 167 10.56 -11.51 12.67
N SER A 168 10.68 -12.30 11.62
CA SER A 168 11.08 -11.83 10.30
C SER A 168 9.94 -12.05 9.29
N PHE A 169 9.66 -11.03 8.51
CA PHE A 169 8.56 -11.04 7.56
C PHE A 169 8.87 -10.15 6.34
N VAL A 170 8.04 -10.26 5.33
CA VAL A 170 8.04 -9.29 4.22
C VAL A 170 6.97 -8.24 4.52
N ILE A 171 7.29 -6.99 4.22
CA ILE A 171 6.35 -5.87 4.25
C ILE A 171 6.19 -5.29 2.85
N LEU A 172 4.94 -4.97 2.48
CA LEU A 172 4.60 -4.31 1.24
C LEU A 172 3.90 -2.99 1.58
N ARG A 173 4.43 -1.87 1.09
CA ARG A 173 3.89 -0.53 1.36
C ARG A 173 3.38 0.10 0.07
N TYR A 174 2.20 0.70 0.15
CA TYR A 174 1.64 1.59 -0.85
C TYR A 174 1.65 3.00 -0.26
N VAL A 175 2.33 3.91 -0.91
CA VAL A 175 2.41 5.32 -0.51
C VAL A 175 1.77 6.16 -1.61
N ASP A 176 0.57 6.68 -1.36
CA ASP A 176 -0.11 7.60 -2.27
C ASP A 176 0.52 9.00 -2.14
N LYS A 177 0.92 9.60 -3.26
CA LYS A 177 1.55 10.92 -3.26
C LYS A 177 0.57 12.06 -3.51
N ILE A 178 -0.58 11.79 -4.12
CA ILE A 178 -1.51 12.83 -4.58
C ILE A 178 -1.99 13.69 -3.42
N ASN A 179 -2.45 13.06 -2.34
CA ASN A 179 -2.86 13.77 -1.13
C ASN A 179 -1.69 14.48 -0.44
N GLY A 180 -0.52 13.84 -0.41
CA GLY A 180 0.70 14.42 0.15
C GLY A 180 1.14 15.67 -0.61
N ASP A 181 1.15 15.60 -1.94
CA ASP A 181 1.51 16.71 -2.81
C ASP A 181 0.51 17.87 -2.69
N ALA A 182 -0.81 17.58 -2.63
CA ALA A 182 -1.83 18.59 -2.44
C ALA A 182 -1.71 19.32 -1.09
N VAL A 183 -1.42 18.57 -0.01
CA VAL A 183 -1.19 19.18 1.32
C VAL A 183 0.08 20.00 1.35
N ARG A 184 1.14 19.54 0.68
CA ARG A 184 2.40 20.29 0.56
C ARG A 184 2.23 21.56 -0.26
N ALA A 185 1.52 21.49 -1.40
CA ALA A 185 1.22 22.66 -2.23
C ALA A 185 0.45 23.72 -1.43
N ALA A 186 -0.62 23.32 -0.73
CA ALA A 186 -1.37 24.25 0.13
C ALA A 186 -0.50 24.90 1.21
N ALA A 187 0.42 24.17 1.83
CA ALA A 187 1.34 24.70 2.82
C ALA A 187 2.39 25.68 2.22
N ILE A 188 2.74 25.51 0.95
CA ILE A 188 3.62 26.43 0.22
C ILE A 188 2.89 27.73 -0.10
N ASP A 189 1.59 27.64 -0.46
CA ASP A 189 0.76 28.82 -0.77
C ASP A 189 0.53 29.72 0.47
N ASP A 190 0.74 29.19 1.69
CA ASP A 190 0.67 29.94 2.95
C ASP A 190 1.96 30.74 3.26
N LEU A 191 3.06 30.55 2.49
CA LEU A 191 4.36 31.23 2.67
C LEU A 191 4.42 32.55 1.90
#